data_005ef5072621e191be0ad570be558996
#
_entry.id   005ef5072621e191be0ad570be558996
#
_cell.length_a   1.000
_cell.length_b   1.000
_cell.length_c   1.000
_cell.angle_alpha   90.00
_cell.angle_beta   90.00
_cell.angle_gamma   90.00
#
_symmetry.space_group_name_H-M   'P 1'
#
loop_
_entity.id
_entity.type
_entity.pdbx_description
1 polymer ?
#
loop_
_entity_poly.entity_id
_entity_poly.type
_entity_poly.pdbx_seq_one_letter_code
_entity_poly.pdbx_strand_id
1 'polypeptide(L)'
;REILSHLFSDLPESRLIISPVVAGETWEDLKILRGESRRRGVEGFMLKRLDSVYQVGRRRGDWWKWKIDPLTADAVLIYAQRGHGKRAGLYTDYTFAVWKGQTLVPFAKAYSGLSDEEIREVDRFIQRNTLERFGPVRSVQPELVFEIAFEGIQESSRHKSGLAVRFPRIARWRRDKKIEEIDTIERLKSLLSSPFPHPCP
;
A
#
# COMPACT_ATOMS: atom_id res chain seq x y z
N ARG A 1 -5.10 19.48 -23.14
CA ARG A 1 -5.19 18.11 -23.67
C ARG A 1 -5.32 18.13 -25.20
N GLU A 2 -6.17 18.97 -25.76
CA GLU A 2 -6.34 19.12 -27.21
C GLU A 2 -5.02 19.43 -27.91
N ILE A 3 -4.25 20.39 -27.39
CA ILE A 3 -2.91 20.72 -27.90
C ILE A 3 -2.00 19.49 -27.89
N LEU A 4 -2.00 18.70 -26.80
CA LEU A 4 -1.20 17.47 -26.73
C LEU A 4 -1.68 16.45 -27.77
N SER A 5 -2.97 16.26 -27.94
CA SER A 5 -3.52 15.36 -28.94
C SER A 5 -3.08 15.75 -30.34
N HIS A 6 -3.09 17.04 -30.66
CA HIS A 6 -2.60 17.58 -31.92
C HIS A 6 -1.10 17.36 -32.14
N LEU A 7 -0.29 17.62 -31.11
CA LEU A 7 1.16 17.40 -31.19
C LEU A 7 1.55 15.93 -31.39
N PHE A 8 0.70 15.01 -30.89
CA PHE A 8 0.97 13.57 -30.98
C PHE A 8 0.38 12.92 -32.22
N SER A 9 -0.60 13.55 -32.89
CA SER A 9 -1.17 13.01 -34.13
C SER A 9 -0.17 12.90 -35.26
N ASP A 10 0.84 13.78 -35.27
CA ASP A 10 1.85 13.87 -36.34
C ASP A 10 3.13 13.08 -36.03
N LEU A 11 3.22 12.41 -34.88
CA LEU A 11 4.38 11.62 -34.50
C LEU A 11 4.19 10.16 -34.89
N PRO A 12 5.03 9.61 -35.80
CA PRO A 12 4.99 8.21 -36.14
C PRO A 12 5.40 7.36 -34.93
N GLU A 13 4.61 6.32 -34.62
CA GLU A 13 4.88 5.31 -33.56
C GLU A 13 5.73 5.81 -32.39
N SER A 14 5.21 6.79 -31.67
CA SER A 14 5.95 7.33 -30.54
C SER A 14 5.85 6.42 -29.32
N ARG A 15 6.92 6.31 -28.56
CA ARG A 15 6.91 5.69 -27.22
C ARG A 15 6.07 6.47 -26.21
N LEU A 16 5.42 7.54 -26.64
CA LEU A 16 4.61 8.45 -25.86
C LEU A 16 3.13 8.17 -26.15
N ILE A 17 2.39 7.82 -25.14
CA ILE A 17 0.95 7.51 -25.24
C ILE A 17 0.20 8.53 -24.40
N ILE A 18 -0.79 9.18 -25.00
CA ILE A 18 -1.73 10.03 -24.25
C ILE A 18 -2.69 9.10 -23.50
N SER A 19 -2.69 9.20 -22.17
CA SER A 19 -3.62 8.43 -21.34
C SER A 19 -5.06 8.62 -21.80
N PRO A 20 -5.83 7.55 -22.06
CA PRO A 20 -7.20 7.65 -22.58
C PRO A 20 -8.11 8.33 -21.55
N VAL A 21 -9.16 8.99 -22.06
CA VAL A 21 -10.28 9.43 -21.24
C VAL A 21 -11.23 8.25 -21.09
N VAL A 22 -11.57 7.93 -19.84
CA VAL A 22 -12.60 6.93 -19.57
C VAL A 22 -13.96 7.59 -19.74
N ALA A 23 -14.77 7.10 -20.66
CA ALA A 23 -16.12 7.57 -20.89
C ALA A 23 -17.11 6.80 -20.00
N GLY A 24 -18.12 7.50 -19.50
CA GLY A 24 -19.29 6.97 -18.79
C GLY A 24 -20.37 8.04 -18.81
N GLU A 25 -21.61 7.65 -19.02
CA GLU A 25 -22.73 8.58 -19.05
C GLU A 25 -23.18 8.95 -17.64
N THR A 26 -23.00 8.05 -16.70
CA THR A 26 -23.37 8.21 -15.29
C THR A 26 -22.22 7.90 -14.33
N TRP A 27 -22.34 8.36 -13.10
CA TRP A 27 -21.42 7.99 -12.03
C TRP A 27 -21.44 6.49 -11.71
N GLU A 28 -22.56 5.81 -11.94
CA GLU A 28 -22.66 4.36 -11.72
C GLU A 28 -21.87 3.60 -12.77
N ASP A 29 -21.90 4.04 -14.06
CA ASP A 29 -21.07 3.45 -15.11
C ASP A 29 -19.57 3.57 -14.76
N LEU A 30 -19.16 4.77 -14.34
CA LEU A 30 -17.77 5.02 -13.93
C LEU A 30 -17.39 4.20 -12.70
N LYS A 31 -18.31 3.95 -11.76
CA LYS A 31 -18.09 3.12 -10.59
C LYS A 31 -17.90 1.64 -10.96
N ILE A 32 -18.69 1.14 -11.90
CA ILE A 32 -18.53 -0.23 -12.44
C ILE A 32 -17.15 -0.37 -13.09
N LEU A 33 -16.79 0.56 -13.99
CA LEU A 33 -15.48 0.58 -14.64
C LEU A 33 -14.32 0.71 -13.63
N ARG A 34 -14.50 1.52 -12.58
CA ARG A 34 -13.53 1.62 -11.47
C ARG A 34 -13.35 0.28 -10.77
N GLY A 35 -14.40 -0.50 -10.61
CA GLY A 35 -14.35 -1.85 -10.04
C GLY A 35 -13.41 -2.81 -10.80
N GLU A 36 -13.20 -2.58 -12.10
CA GLU A 36 -12.26 -3.37 -12.91
C GLU A 36 -10.80 -2.97 -12.72
N SER A 37 -10.50 -1.90 -11.98
CA SER A 37 -9.16 -1.33 -11.85
C SER A 37 -8.12 -2.35 -11.43
N ARG A 38 -8.45 -3.23 -10.48
CA ARG A 38 -7.53 -4.27 -10.01
C ARG A 38 -7.17 -5.26 -11.12
N ARG A 39 -8.15 -5.71 -11.90
CA ARG A 39 -7.95 -6.59 -13.05
C ARG A 39 -7.10 -5.92 -14.14
N ARG A 40 -7.21 -4.58 -14.27
CA ARG A 40 -6.44 -3.78 -15.24
C ARG A 40 -5.08 -3.30 -14.69
N GLY A 41 -4.72 -3.65 -13.45
CA GLY A 41 -3.47 -3.26 -12.81
C GLY A 41 -3.32 -1.78 -12.48
N VAL A 42 -4.42 -1.10 -12.34
CA VAL A 42 -4.45 0.32 -11.97
C VAL A 42 -5.15 0.49 -10.61
N GLU A 43 -4.92 1.64 -9.97
CA GLU A 43 -5.44 1.91 -8.61
C GLU A 43 -6.80 2.59 -8.60
N GLY A 44 -7.37 2.89 -9.76
CA GLY A 44 -8.60 3.65 -9.90
C GLY A 44 -8.48 4.75 -10.96
N PHE A 45 -9.29 5.80 -10.82
CA PHE A 45 -9.32 6.92 -11.75
C PHE A 45 -8.66 8.17 -11.19
N MET A 46 -8.18 9.02 -12.11
CA MET A 46 -7.87 10.40 -11.84
C MET A 46 -9.02 11.26 -12.38
N LEU A 47 -9.80 11.84 -11.49
CA LEU A 47 -10.84 12.80 -11.84
C LEU A 47 -10.22 14.20 -11.94
N LYS A 48 -10.55 14.93 -13.00
CA LYS A 48 -10.04 16.29 -13.23
C LYS A 48 -11.19 17.19 -13.64
N ARG A 49 -11.27 18.36 -13.02
CA ARG A 49 -12.22 19.37 -13.46
C ARG A 49 -11.84 19.83 -14.87
N LEU A 50 -12.81 19.90 -15.79
CA LEU A 50 -12.56 20.13 -17.22
C LEU A 50 -11.91 21.49 -17.50
N ASP A 51 -12.29 22.52 -16.76
CA ASP A 51 -11.79 23.90 -16.89
C ASP A 51 -10.52 24.16 -16.04
N SER A 52 -9.95 23.13 -15.39
CA SER A 52 -8.77 23.30 -14.59
C SER A 52 -7.50 23.44 -15.44
N VAL A 53 -6.66 24.37 -15.05
CA VAL A 53 -5.32 24.53 -15.63
C VAL A 53 -4.30 23.63 -14.94
N TYR A 54 -3.22 23.31 -15.65
CA TYR A 54 -2.08 22.61 -15.03
C TYR A 54 -1.34 23.55 -14.09
N GLN A 55 -1.31 23.20 -12.81
CA GLN A 55 -0.69 24.02 -11.76
C GLN A 55 0.62 23.41 -11.27
N VAL A 56 1.56 24.28 -10.91
CA VAL A 56 2.83 23.87 -10.29
C VAL A 56 2.59 23.55 -8.80
N GLY A 57 3.18 22.45 -8.33
CA GLY A 57 3.11 22.03 -6.93
C GLY A 57 1.83 21.27 -6.59
N ARG A 58 1.55 21.12 -5.29
CA ARG A 58 0.36 20.42 -4.80
C ARG A 58 -0.77 21.42 -4.56
N ARG A 59 -1.73 21.45 -5.46
CA ARG A 59 -2.98 22.22 -5.31
C ARG A 59 -4.14 21.28 -5.04
N ARG A 60 -5.11 21.73 -4.27
CA ARG A 60 -6.33 20.98 -3.95
C ARG A 60 -7.51 21.61 -4.68
N GLY A 61 -8.53 20.78 -4.99
CA GLY A 61 -9.82 21.25 -5.49
C GLY A 61 -10.09 21.03 -6.97
N ASP A 62 -9.08 20.70 -7.77
CA ASP A 62 -9.24 20.50 -9.21
C ASP A 62 -9.04 19.05 -9.66
N TRP A 63 -8.21 18.28 -8.96
CA TRP A 63 -7.87 16.91 -9.32
C TRP A 63 -8.03 16.00 -8.12
N TRP A 64 -8.68 14.83 -8.31
CA TRP A 64 -8.94 13.83 -7.27
C TRP A 64 -8.55 12.43 -7.75
N LYS A 65 -8.03 11.63 -6.83
CA LYS A 65 -7.84 10.20 -7.04
C LYS A 65 -9.06 9.45 -6.53
N TRP A 66 -9.79 8.82 -7.41
CA TRP A 66 -10.90 7.95 -7.04
C TRP A 66 -10.44 6.49 -7.08
N LYS A 67 -9.75 6.10 -6.02
CA LYS A 67 -9.12 4.78 -5.90
C LYS A 67 -10.14 3.70 -5.52
N ILE A 68 -9.82 2.44 -5.91
CA ILE A 68 -10.43 1.25 -5.31
C ILE A 68 -9.90 1.06 -3.89
N ASP A 69 -10.61 0.23 -3.09
CA ASP A 69 -10.15 -0.08 -1.75
C ASP A 69 -8.83 -0.87 -1.80
N PRO A 70 -7.90 -0.59 -0.88
CA PRO A 70 -6.65 -1.33 -0.81
C PRO A 70 -6.89 -2.80 -0.44
N LEU A 71 -5.91 -3.65 -0.75
CA LEU A 71 -5.83 -4.98 -0.17
C LEU A 71 -5.45 -4.85 1.30
N THR A 72 -5.92 -5.77 2.13
CA THR A 72 -5.57 -5.80 3.55
C THR A 72 -5.13 -7.19 3.99
N ALA A 73 -4.30 -7.22 5.03
CA ALA A 73 -3.91 -8.43 5.72
C ALA A 73 -3.71 -8.13 7.22
N ASP A 74 -4.15 -9.04 8.06
CA ASP A 74 -3.84 -9.01 9.49
C ASP A 74 -2.47 -9.63 9.73
N ALA A 75 -1.61 -8.89 10.42
CA ALA A 75 -0.21 -9.29 10.64
C ALA A 75 0.28 -8.87 12.01
N VAL A 76 1.28 -9.58 12.53
CA VAL A 76 1.85 -9.31 13.85
C VAL A 76 3.14 -8.50 13.73
N LEU A 77 3.34 -7.56 14.65
CA LEU A 77 4.57 -6.80 14.80
C LEU A 77 5.70 -7.71 15.29
N ILE A 78 6.82 -7.76 14.54
CA ILE A 78 8.00 -8.56 14.92
C ILE A 78 9.29 -7.76 15.07
N TYR A 79 9.42 -6.65 14.31
CA TYR A 79 10.55 -5.74 14.43
C TYR A 79 10.11 -4.29 14.43
N ALA A 80 10.87 -3.47 15.16
CA ALA A 80 10.70 -2.04 15.20
C ALA A 80 12.04 -1.31 15.09
N GLN A 81 12.03 -0.15 14.44
CA GLN A 81 13.17 0.73 14.32
C GLN A 81 12.77 2.16 14.69
N ARG A 82 13.70 2.94 15.23
CA ARG A 82 13.45 4.34 15.55
C ARG A 82 13.16 5.15 14.30
N GLY A 83 12.26 6.10 14.44
CA GLY A 83 11.92 7.04 13.37
C GLY A 83 13.01 8.08 13.13
N HIS A 84 12.71 9.05 12.29
CA HIS A 84 13.58 10.14 11.91
C HIS A 84 12.99 11.51 12.27
N GLY A 85 13.84 12.53 12.34
CA GLY A 85 13.42 13.90 12.60
C GLY A 85 12.70 14.04 13.94
N LYS A 86 11.51 14.62 13.95
CA LYS A 86 10.71 14.83 15.18
C LYS A 86 10.35 13.54 15.93
N ARG A 87 10.38 12.39 15.26
CA ARG A 87 10.05 11.07 15.82
C ARG A 87 11.28 10.21 16.10
N ALA A 88 12.50 10.76 16.07
CA ALA A 88 13.75 10.01 16.32
C ALA A 88 13.81 9.37 17.71
N GLY A 89 13.07 9.90 18.68
CA GLY A 89 12.96 9.34 20.03
C GLY A 89 12.02 8.14 20.17
N LEU A 90 11.17 7.88 19.17
CA LEU A 90 10.12 6.85 19.20
C LEU A 90 10.39 5.77 18.16
N TYR A 91 9.92 4.56 18.42
CA TYR A 91 9.85 3.51 17.40
C TYR A 91 8.64 3.78 16.51
N THR A 92 8.87 4.03 15.22
CA THR A 92 7.81 4.36 14.25
C THR A 92 7.92 3.62 12.94
N ASP A 93 8.95 2.82 12.76
CA ASP A 93 9.19 2.04 11.57
C ASP A 93 9.07 0.55 11.95
N TYR A 94 8.00 -0.09 11.48
CA TYR A 94 7.55 -1.39 11.96
C TYR A 94 7.62 -2.43 10.86
N THR A 95 8.07 -3.64 11.21
CA THR A 95 8.05 -4.81 10.32
C THR A 95 7.02 -5.80 10.83
N PHE A 96 6.14 -6.21 9.94
CA PHE A 96 5.03 -7.11 10.20
C PHE A 96 5.25 -8.46 9.55
N ALA A 97 4.79 -9.51 10.24
CA ALA A 97 4.88 -10.89 9.79
C ALA A 97 3.51 -11.55 9.71
N VAL A 98 3.44 -12.57 8.88
CA VAL A 98 2.30 -13.50 8.75
C VAL A 98 2.80 -14.94 8.91
N TRP A 99 1.90 -15.89 9.08
CA TRP A 99 2.26 -17.29 9.19
C TRP A 99 2.68 -17.92 7.84
N LYS A 100 3.75 -18.72 7.88
CA LYS A 100 4.12 -19.69 6.84
C LYS A 100 4.28 -21.04 7.53
N GLY A 101 3.24 -21.86 7.46
CA GLY A 101 3.15 -23.02 8.34
C GLY A 101 3.16 -22.60 9.81
N GLN A 102 4.15 -23.04 10.58
CA GLN A 102 4.32 -22.69 11.98
C GLN A 102 5.38 -21.58 12.21
N THR A 103 5.86 -20.93 11.17
CA THR A 103 6.91 -19.92 11.27
C THR A 103 6.38 -18.54 10.87
N LEU A 104 6.72 -17.51 11.64
CA LEU A 104 6.46 -16.13 11.28
C LEU A 104 7.46 -15.65 10.23
N VAL A 105 6.96 -15.14 9.10
CA VAL A 105 7.79 -14.57 8.05
C VAL A 105 7.44 -13.09 7.81
N PRO A 106 8.44 -12.20 7.78
CA PRO A 106 8.20 -10.78 7.50
C PRO A 106 7.69 -10.61 6.08
N PHE A 107 6.61 -9.81 5.90
CA PHE A 107 6.03 -9.54 4.59
C PHE A 107 5.88 -8.05 4.27
N ALA A 108 5.73 -7.19 5.27
CA ALA A 108 5.53 -5.76 5.08
C ALA A 108 6.30 -4.93 6.09
N LYS A 109 6.72 -3.74 5.66
CA LYS A 109 7.31 -2.71 6.51
C LYS A 109 6.50 -1.43 6.35
N ALA A 110 5.92 -0.91 7.45
CA ALA A 110 5.11 0.30 7.44
C ALA A 110 5.54 1.28 8.54
N TYR A 111 5.38 2.57 8.26
CA TYR A 111 5.77 3.67 9.15
C TYR A 111 4.66 4.73 9.31
N SER A 112 3.47 4.46 8.80
CA SER A 112 2.33 5.38 8.85
C SER A 112 1.04 4.63 9.15
N GLY A 113 0.04 5.36 9.63
CA GLY A 113 -1.31 4.86 9.86
C GLY A 113 -1.74 4.84 11.33
N LEU A 114 -0.79 4.93 12.28
CA LEU A 114 -1.11 5.07 13.70
C LEU A 114 -1.23 6.56 14.10
N SER A 115 -2.11 6.83 15.05
CA SER A 115 -2.17 8.10 15.76
C SER A 115 -0.95 8.29 16.67
N ASP A 116 -0.69 9.52 17.10
CA ASP A 116 0.42 9.80 18.01
C ASP A 116 0.25 9.10 19.38
N GLU A 117 -0.98 8.85 19.81
CA GLU A 117 -1.27 8.10 21.03
C GLU A 117 -0.93 6.63 20.87
N GLU A 118 -1.37 6.01 19.77
CA GLU A 118 -1.04 4.63 19.45
C GLU A 118 0.47 4.42 19.27
N ILE A 119 1.17 5.36 18.63
CA ILE A 119 2.64 5.31 18.50
C ILE A 119 3.29 5.27 19.88
N ARG A 120 2.86 6.09 20.84
CA ARG A 120 3.42 6.10 22.20
C ARG A 120 3.09 4.80 22.95
N GLU A 121 1.93 4.21 22.71
CA GLU A 121 1.56 2.93 23.32
C GLU A 121 2.39 1.78 22.77
N VAL A 122 2.53 1.71 21.45
CA VAL A 122 3.39 0.73 20.78
C VAL A 122 4.86 0.91 21.18
N ASP A 123 5.35 2.15 21.30
CA ASP A 123 6.70 2.44 21.77
C ASP A 123 6.95 1.90 23.18
N ARG A 124 6.02 2.11 24.11
CA ARG A 124 6.09 1.53 25.48
C ARG A 124 6.09 0.01 25.46
N PHE A 125 5.29 -0.60 24.58
CA PHE A 125 5.29 -2.05 24.40
C PHE A 125 6.66 -2.55 23.91
N ILE A 126 7.21 -1.93 22.87
CA ILE A 126 8.52 -2.30 22.30
C ILE A 126 9.61 -2.21 23.34
N GLN A 127 9.64 -1.13 24.15
CA GLN A 127 10.64 -0.96 25.20
C GLN A 127 10.61 -2.06 26.26
N ARG A 128 9.42 -2.56 26.61
CA ARG A 128 9.22 -3.60 27.62
C ARG A 128 9.39 -5.03 27.09
N ASN A 129 9.10 -5.24 25.80
CA ASN A 129 9.00 -6.57 25.18
C ASN A 129 10.06 -6.77 24.07
N THR A 130 11.18 -6.05 24.13
CA THR A 130 12.31 -6.28 23.22
C THR A 130 12.98 -7.60 23.59
N LEU A 131 13.05 -8.52 22.62
CA LEU A 131 13.75 -9.80 22.74
C LEU A 131 15.23 -9.66 22.42
N GLU A 132 15.53 -9.06 21.26
CA GLU A 132 16.90 -8.90 20.76
C GLU A 132 17.13 -7.52 20.14
N ARG A 133 18.39 -7.13 20.04
CA ARG A 133 18.83 -5.85 19.49
C ARG A 133 19.80 -6.07 18.34
N PHE A 134 19.43 -5.60 17.14
CA PHE A 134 20.26 -5.65 15.94
C PHE A 134 20.59 -4.22 15.49
N GLY A 135 21.59 -3.60 16.07
CA GLY A 135 21.87 -2.18 15.84
C GLY A 135 20.65 -1.29 16.15
N PRO A 136 20.09 -0.56 15.16
CA PRO A 136 18.93 0.29 15.38
C PRO A 136 17.60 -0.49 15.45
N VAL A 137 17.58 -1.76 15.06
CA VAL A 137 16.38 -2.60 15.03
C VAL A 137 16.21 -3.34 16.35
N ARG A 138 14.96 -3.48 16.79
CA ARG A 138 14.54 -4.30 17.93
C ARG A 138 13.66 -5.43 17.42
N SER A 139 13.99 -6.66 17.79
CA SER A 139 13.05 -7.78 17.74
C SER A 139 12.16 -7.69 18.96
N VAL A 140 10.86 -7.88 18.77
CA VAL A 140 9.89 -7.74 19.85
C VAL A 140 9.03 -9.00 19.98
N GLN A 141 8.48 -9.21 21.17
CA GLN A 141 7.51 -10.27 21.41
C GLN A 141 6.35 -10.13 20.43
N PRO A 142 6.01 -11.16 19.63
CA PRO A 142 4.97 -11.07 18.62
C PRO A 142 3.57 -11.20 19.23
N GLU A 143 3.02 -10.09 19.71
CA GLU A 143 1.70 -10.02 20.35
C GLU A 143 0.76 -9.02 19.67
N LEU A 144 1.31 -7.88 19.18
CA LEU A 144 0.47 -6.82 18.64
C LEU A 144 0.08 -7.10 17.20
N VAL A 145 -1.21 -7.26 16.96
CA VAL A 145 -1.79 -7.52 15.63
C VAL A 145 -2.30 -6.23 15.00
N PHE A 146 -1.98 -6.04 13.73
CA PHE A 146 -2.40 -4.88 12.94
C PHE A 146 -2.96 -5.31 11.59
N GLU A 147 -3.98 -4.61 11.13
CA GLU A 147 -4.41 -4.68 9.73
C GLU A 147 -3.50 -3.79 8.89
N ILE A 148 -2.83 -4.40 7.93
CA ILE A 148 -1.92 -3.73 7.01
C ILE A 148 -2.62 -3.58 5.66
N ALA A 149 -2.81 -2.34 5.22
CA ALA A 149 -3.34 -2.01 3.90
C ALA A 149 -2.21 -1.80 2.90
N PHE A 150 -2.39 -2.26 1.67
CA PHE A 150 -1.43 -2.09 0.58
C PHE A 150 -2.12 -2.01 -0.78
N GLU A 151 -1.52 -1.31 -1.73
CA GLU A 151 -2.14 -1.04 -3.04
C GLU A 151 -1.99 -2.22 -4.02
N GLY A 152 -0.99 -3.07 -3.83
CA GLY A 152 -0.74 -4.23 -4.68
C GLY A 152 0.20 -5.22 -4.03
N ILE A 153 0.21 -6.43 -4.56
CA ILE A 153 1.07 -7.53 -4.13
C ILE A 153 1.63 -8.24 -5.36
N GLN A 154 2.88 -8.63 -5.30
CA GLN A 154 3.56 -9.38 -6.38
C GLN A 154 4.54 -10.39 -5.81
N GLU A 155 4.90 -11.38 -6.59
CA GLU A 155 5.99 -12.30 -6.23
C GLU A 155 7.33 -11.59 -6.20
N SER A 156 8.20 -12.00 -5.26
CA SER A 156 9.52 -11.41 -5.10
C SER A 156 10.50 -12.40 -4.49
N SER A 157 11.53 -12.76 -5.23
CA SER A 157 12.63 -13.60 -4.73
C SER A 157 13.53 -12.89 -3.71
N ARG A 158 13.41 -11.55 -3.58
CA ARG A 158 14.23 -10.75 -2.64
C ARG A 158 13.70 -10.81 -1.19
N HIS A 159 12.48 -11.22 -0.98
CA HIS A 159 11.84 -11.26 0.33
C HIS A 159 11.68 -12.68 0.86
N LYS A 160 11.90 -12.88 2.18
CA LYS A 160 11.73 -14.19 2.84
C LYS A 160 10.31 -14.75 2.69
N SER A 161 9.31 -13.89 2.60
CA SER A 161 7.92 -14.28 2.32
C SER A 161 7.68 -14.78 0.90
N GLY A 162 8.58 -14.48 -0.04
CA GLY A 162 8.35 -14.66 -1.47
C GLY A 162 7.44 -13.61 -2.09
N LEU A 163 7.02 -12.58 -1.33
CA LEU A 163 6.05 -11.56 -1.71
C LEU A 163 6.59 -10.16 -1.45
N ALA A 164 6.26 -9.22 -2.32
CA ALA A 164 6.46 -7.80 -2.12
C ALA A 164 5.11 -7.06 -2.18
N VAL A 165 4.89 -6.15 -1.24
CA VAL A 165 3.68 -5.33 -1.19
C VAL A 165 3.99 -3.88 -1.52
N ARG A 166 3.07 -3.21 -2.21
CA ARG A 166 3.24 -1.83 -2.66
C ARG A 166 2.53 -0.86 -1.73
N PHE A 167 3.23 0.15 -1.25
CA PHE A 167 2.73 1.18 -0.33
C PHE A 167 2.03 0.63 0.91
N PRO A 168 2.68 -0.26 1.68
CA PRO A 168 2.09 -0.76 2.91
C PRO A 168 1.95 0.35 3.96
N ARG A 169 0.81 0.33 4.65
CA ARG A 169 0.50 1.22 5.76
C ARG A 169 -0.36 0.50 6.78
N ILE A 170 -0.31 0.92 8.01
CA ILE A 170 -1.19 0.41 9.05
C ILE A 170 -2.58 1.01 8.81
N ALA A 171 -3.59 0.17 8.61
CA ALA A 171 -4.98 0.59 8.51
C ALA A 171 -5.59 0.77 9.90
N ARG A 172 -5.34 -0.15 10.80
CA ARG A 172 -5.77 -0.07 12.20
C ARG A 172 -5.04 -1.09 13.08
N TRP A 173 -5.03 -0.83 14.39
CA TRP A 173 -4.61 -1.80 15.40
C TRP A 173 -5.75 -2.78 15.70
N ARG A 174 -5.48 -4.08 15.55
CA ARG A 174 -6.44 -5.17 15.78
C ARG A 174 -6.34 -5.66 17.23
N ARG A 175 -6.84 -4.83 18.17
CA ARG A 175 -6.86 -5.20 19.61
C ARG A 175 -7.80 -6.36 19.93
N ASP A 176 -8.67 -6.68 18.98
CA ASP A 176 -9.64 -7.77 19.01
C ASP A 176 -9.06 -9.12 18.58
N LYS A 177 -7.84 -9.14 18.03
CA LYS A 177 -7.21 -10.35 17.48
C LYS A 177 -5.95 -10.76 18.22
N LYS A 178 -5.72 -12.07 18.27
CA LYS A 178 -4.50 -12.69 18.75
C LYS A 178 -3.62 -13.12 17.59
N ILE A 179 -2.38 -13.51 17.90
CA ILE A 179 -1.38 -13.94 16.91
C ILE A 179 -1.82 -15.16 16.09
N GLU A 180 -2.65 -16.04 16.68
CA GLU A 180 -3.17 -17.24 16.01
C GLU A 180 -4.16 -16.88 14.90
N GLU A 181 -4.72 -15.68 14.91
CA GLU A 181 -5.76 -15.21 14.00
C GLU A 181 -5.23 -14.32 12.87
N ILE A 182 -3.91 -14.13 12.77
CA ILE A 182 -3.31 -13.38 11.68
C ILE A 182 -3.34 -14.19 10.37
N ASP A 183 -3.17 -13.48 9.27
CA ASP A 183 -3.16 -14.09 7.94
C ASP A 183 -1.93 -14.98 7.70
N THR A 184 -2.02 -15.82 6.67
CA THR A 184 -0.95 -16.72 6.22
C THR A 184 -0.39 -16.28 4.88
N ILE A 185 0.77 -16.82 4.52
CA ILE A 185 1.36 -16.60 3.18
C ILE A 185 0.44 -17.14 2.07
N GLU A 186 -0.26 -18.25 2.31
CA GLU A 186 -1.21 -18.83 1.37
C GLU A 186 -2.38 -17.89 1.10
N ARG A 187 -2.90 -17.24 2.15
CA ARG A 187 -3.93 -16.21 2.03
C ARG A 187 -3.40 -15.00 1.25
N LEU A 188 -2.18 -14.55 1.51
CA LEU A 188 -1.58 -13.45 0.75
C LEU A 188 -1.35 -13.82 -0.72
N LYS A 189 -0.92 -15.04 -1.01
CA LYS A 189 -0.78 -15.54 -2.39
C LYS A 189 -2.09 -15.58 -3.15
N SER A 190 -3.21 -15.86 -2.48
CA SER A 190 -4.53 -15.79 -3.13
C SER A 190 -4.95 -14.37 -3.55
N LEU A 191 -4.25 -13.34 -3.06
CA LEU A 191 -4.43 -11.94 -3.47
C LEU A 191 -3.59 -11.56 -4.68
N LEU A 192 -2.65 -12.43 -5.10
CA LEU A 192 -1.93 -12.22 -6.35
C LEU A 192 -2.96 -12.22 -7.48
N SER A 193 -3.11 -11.08 -8.13
CA SER A 193 -3.84 -11.02 -9.37
C SER A 193 -3.09 -11.85 -10.41
N SER A 194 -3.79 -12.56 -11.30
CA SER A 194 -3.16 -13.18 -12.46
C SER A 194 -2.24 -12.16 -13.15
N PRO A 195 -1.08 -12.58 -13.67
CA PRO A 195 -0.12 -11.66 -14.28
C PRO A 195 -0.86 -10.79 -15.28
N PHE A 196 -0.64 -9.48 -15.16
CA PHE A 196 -1.22 -8.49 -16.08
C PHE A 196 -0.94 -8.93 -17.51
N PRO A 197 -1.93 -8.96 -18.39
CA PRO A 197 -1.60 -8.77 -19.78
C PRO A 197 -0.87 -7.43 -19.85
N HIS A 198 0.30 -7.41 -20.49
CA HIS A 198 1.08 -6.22 -20.75
C HIS A 198 0.16 -5.04 -21.11
N PRO A 199 0.51 -3.79 -20.72
CA PRO A 199 -0.30 -2.66 -21.11
C PRO A 199 -0.54 -2.76 -22.61
N CYS A 200 -1.79 -2.57 -23.01
CA CYS A 200 -2.18 -2.50 -24.43
C CYS A 200 -1.18 -1.64 -25.19
N PRO A 201 -0.86 -2.08 -26.43
CA PRO A 201 0.01 -1.33 -27.32
C PRO A 201 -0.48 0.07 -27.58
#